data_9f02af938a42ff1e4e9cc3bbe372bac8
#
_entry.id   9f02af938a42ff1e4e9cc3bbe372bac8
#
_cell.length_a   1.000
_cell.length_b   1.000
_cell.length_c   1.000
_cell.angle_alpha   90.00
_cell.angle_beta   90.00
_cell.angle_gamma   90.00
#
_symmetry.space_group_name_H-M   'P 1'
#
loop_
_entity.id
_entity.type
_entity.pdbx_description
1 polymer ?
#
loop_
_entity_poly.entity_id
_entity_poly.type
_entity_poly.pdbx_seq_one_letter_code
_entity_poly.pdbx_strand_id
1 'polypeptide(L)'
;LPENPEQITLHPATYPPYAYKGDGNWSNEIYGGDLKGITKRIDYLKALGVTVIYLNPVFESISSHRYDTSDYKNIDPILGTLGDFEELVSVAEANNMHVVLDGVFNHVSDDSVYFDRYYEYLEDGTDTIGAYPYWAYVYDAMSEKKISKEEAEKQAKEYFTAEYGITNYDYTEWFDVFSDTTLNDDNDDEVCDSVGLRAGKPVYGYDGWWGYDSMPIIKATNGSEYQTGTWAEEVIGKNETSKTADNSVTQYWL
;
A
#
# COMPACT_ATOMS: atom_id res chain seq x y z
N LEU A 1 16.41 -3.91 -15.10
CA LEU A 1 15.53 -2.80 -15.49
C LEU A 1 14.69 -3.26 -16.67
N PRO A 2 13.39 -2.93 -16.72
CA PRO A 2 12.58 -3.12 -17.90
C PRO A 2 13.28 -2.49 -19.12
N GLU A 3 13.16 -3.13 -20.28
CA GLU A 3 13.80 -2.62 -21.51
C GLU A 3 13.30 -1.22 -21.89
N ASN A 4 12.12 -0.86 -21.41
CA ASN A 4 11.55 0.46 -21.59
C ASN A 4 10.80 0.93 -20.33
N PRO A 5 11.45 1.70 -19.45
CA PRO A 5 10.83 2.23 -18.24
C PRO A 5 9.56 3.08 -18.50
N GLU A 6 9.44 3.67 -19.69
CA GLU A 6 8.26 4.45 -20.07
C GLU A 6 7.00 3.59 -20.29
N GLN A 7 7.14 2.26 -20.34
CA GLN A 7 6.01 1.32 -20.45
C GLN A 7 5.46 0.88 -19.10
N ILE A 8 6.12 1.23 -18.00
CA ILE A 8 5.61 0.95 -16.66
C ILE A 8 4.49 1.94 -16.39
N THR A 9 3.31 1.43 -16.19
CA THR A 9 2.18 2.21 -15.70
C THR A 9 2.38 2.40 -14.20
N LEU A 10 2.99 3.50 -13.83
CA LEU A 10 3.12 3.91 -12.43
C LEU A 10 1.92 4.79 -12.09
N HIS A 11 1.54 4.81 -10.84
CA HIS A 11 0.56 5.77 -10.34
C HIS A 11 1.04 7.19 -10.67
N PRO A 12 0.34 7.96 -11.52
CA PRO A 12 0.89 9.22 -12.03
C PRO A 12 1.07 10.28 -10.96
N ALA A 13 0.32 10.17 -9.85
CA ALA A 13 0.33 11.15 -8.78
C ALA A 13 1.49 10.94 -7.78
N THR A 14 1.97 9.72 -7.62
CA THR A 14 2.88 9.34 -6.54
C THR A 14 4.28 8.98 -7.00
N TYR A 15 4.44 8.56 -8.25
CA TYR A 15 5.75 8.26 -8.79
C TYR A 15 6.43 9.49 -9.37
N PRO A 16 7.58 9.91 -8.84
CA PRO A 16 8.33 11.01 -9.44
C PRO A 16 8.71 10.63 -10.87
N PRO A 17 8.42 11.47 -11.88
CA PRO A 17 8.70 11.15 -13.27
C PRO A 17 10.20 11.02 -13.60
N TYR A 18 11.05 11.30 -12.64
CA TYR A 18 12.51 11.20 -12.72
C TYR A 18 13.12 10.00 -11.99
N ALA A 19 12.32 9.15 -11.35
CA ALA A 19 12.78 7.98 -10.58
C ALA A 19 13.71 7.04 -11.39
N TYR A 20 13.63 7.09 -12.70
CA TYR A 20 14.42 6.26 -13.61
C TYR A 20 15.57 7.01 -14.31
N LYS A 21 15.70 8.32 -14.12
CA LYS A 21 16.59 9.15 -14.94
C LYS A 21 17.89 9.52 -14.27
N GLY A 22 18.07 9.17 -13.01
CA GLY A 22 19.27 9.54 -12.26
C GLY A 22 19.37 11.05 -12.09
N ASP A 23 18.51 11.63 -11.27
CA ASP A 23 18.49 13.07 -10.98
C ASP A 23 19.52 13.49 -9.93
N GLY A 24 20.29 12.53 -9.40
CA GLY A 24 21.25 12.71 -8.33
C GLY A 24 20.66 12.52 -6.93
N ASN A 25 19.38 12.19 -6.80
CA ASN A 25 18.78 11.82 -5.55
C ASN A 25 18.80 10.29 -5.40
N TRP A 26 19.80 9.80 -4.68
CA TRP A 26 20.03 8.37 -4.51
C TRP A 26 18.83 7.62 -3.89
N SER A 27 17.96 8.30 -3.17
CA SER A 27 16.83 7.68 -2.47
C SER A 27 15.69 7.27 -3.39
N ASN A 28 15.60 7.86 -4.59
CA ASN A 28 14.57 7.53 -5.59
C ASN A 28 15.15 6.94 -6.89
N GLU A 29 16.46 6.74 -6.95
CA GLU A 29 17.12 6.17 -8.12
C GLU A 29 17.04 4.64 -8.14
N ILE A 30 16.87 4.06 -9.34
CA ILE A 30 16.81 2.62 -9.56
C ILE A 30 18.09 2.18 -10.26
N TYR A 31 18.88 1.36 -9.58
CA TYR A 31 20.19 0.91 -10.05
C TYR A 31 20.16 -0.41 -10.83
N GLY A 32 19.00 -1.03 -10.96
CA GLY A 32 18.84 -2.28 -11.68
C GLY A 32 18.82 -3.50 -10.76
N GLY A 33 18.59 -4.63 -11.40
CA GLY A 33 18.29 -5.89 -10.74
C GLY A 33 16.78 -6.13 -10.74
N ASP A 34 16.40 -7.35 -11.10
CA ASP A 34 15.02 -7.77 -11.21
C ASP A 34 14.89 -9.30 -10.91
N LEU A 35 13.67 -9.80 -10.84
CA LEU A 35 13.38 -11.20 -10.56
C LEU A 35 13.99 -12.13 -11.62
N LYS A 36 13.93 -11.74 -12.90
CA LYS A 36 14.60 -12.46 -14.01
C LYS A 36 16.10 -12.51 -13.84
N GLY A 37 16.71 -11.44 -13.33
CA GLY A 37 18.13 -11.39 -13.03
C GLY A 37 18.53 -12.42 -11.98
N ILE A 38 17.71 -12.60 -10.93
CA ILE A 38 17.94 -13.63 -9.92
C ILE A 38 17.79 -15.01 -10.54
N THR A 39 16.72 -15.25 -11.29
CA THR A 39 16.48 -16.54 -11.99
C THR A 39 17.67 -16.95 -12.85
N LYS A 40 18.23 -16.03 -13.64
CA LYS A 40 19.44 -16.26 -14.45
C LYS A 40 20.71 -16.55 -13.63
N ARG A 41 20.71 -16.29 -12.33
CA ARG A 41 21.86 -16.49 -11.44
C ARG A 41 21.70 -17.67 -10.47
N ILE A 42 20.65 -18.45 -10.59
CA ILE A 42 20.38 -19.61 -9.71
C ILE A 42 21.58 -20.59 -9.69
N ASP A 43 22.18 -20.90 -10.84
CA ASP A 43 23.36 -21.78 -10.88
C ASP A 43 24.55 -21.23 -10.08
N TYR A 44 24.77 -19.92 -10.13
CA TYR A 44 25.80 -19.26 -9.34
C TYR A 44 25.49 -19.34 -7.84
N LEU A 45 24.25 -19.05 -7.44
CA LEU A 45 23.81 -19.14 -6.04
C LEU A 45 23.94 -20.57 -5.52
N LYS A 46 23.57 -21.58 -6.34
CA LYS A 46 23.75 -22.99 -6.03
C LYS A 46 25.21 -23.37 -5.81
N ALA A 47 26.11 -22.86 -6.66
CA ALA A 47 27.55 -23.11 -6.52
C ALA A 47 28.14 -22.50 -5.24
N LEU A 48 27.53 -21.44 -4.71
CA LEU A 48 27.86 -20.84 -3.41
C LEU A 48 27.27 -21.62 -2.21
N GLY A 49 26.40 -22.60 -2.46
CA GLY A 49 25.72 -23.36 -1.40
C GLY A 49 24.49 -22.65 -0.80
N VAL A 50 23.90 -21.70 -1.52
CA VAL A 50 22.66 -21.03 -1.11
C VAL A 50 21.51 -22.03 -1.15
N THR A 51 20.71 -22.07 -0.09
CA THR A 51 19.49 -22.90 0.03
C THR A 51 18.23 -22.10 0.24
N VAL A 52 18.35 -20.82 0.60
CA VAL A 52 17.24 -19.90 0.79
C VAL A 52 17.58 -18.55 0.15
N ILE A 53 16.64 -18.01 -0.60
CA ILE A 53 16.70 -16.68 -1.17
C ILE A 53 15.68 -15.84 -0.42
N TYR A 54 16.15 -14.92 0.43
CA TYR A 54 15.30 -13.93 1.10
C TYR A 54 15.26 -12.69 0.22
N LEU A 55 14.07 -12.27 -0.15
CA LEU A 55 13.84 -11.05 -0.91
C LEU A 55 13.37 -9.95 0.04
N ASN A 56 14.00 -8.78 -0.02
CA ASN A 56 13.38 -7.55 0.51
C ASN A 56 12.01 -7.36 -0.16
N PRO A 57 11.13 -6.48 0.36
CA PRO A 57 9.79 -6.34 -0.20
C PRO A 57 9.81 -6.20 -1.73
N VAL A 58 8.98 -7.01 -2.39
CA VAL A 58 8.85 -7.06 -3.86
C VAL A 58 7.50 -6.56 -4.34
N PHE A 59 6.61 -6.25 -3.39
CA PHE A 59 5.26 -5.78 -3.68
C PHE A 59 5.29 -4.35 -4.23
N GLU A 60 4.19 -3.95 -4.86
CA GLU A 60 4.05 -2.61 -5.40
C GLU A 60 4.23 -1.56 -4.31
N SER A 61 5.02 -0.53 -4.60
CA SER A 61 5.43 0.49 -3.66
C SER A 61 5.94 1.72 -4.38
N ILE A 62 5.82 2.88 -3.76
CA ILE A 62 6.29 4.15 -4.33
C ILE A 62 7.75 4.48 -4.00
N SER A 63 8.32 3.91 -2.93
CA SER A 63 9.69 4.20 -2.54
C SER A 63 10.73 3.27 -3.16
N SER A 64 11.99 3.70 -3.14
CA SER A 64 13.11 2.86 -3.60
C SER A 64 13.37 1.65 -2.73
N HIS A 65 13.01 1.69 -1.44
CA HIS A 65 13.20 0.60 -0.48
C HIS A 65 12.03 -0.38 -0.41
N ARG A 66 10.84 -0.01 -0.88
CA ARG A 66 9.60 -0.82 -0.97
C ARG A 66 9.03 -1.33 0.35
N TYR A 67 9.42 -0.70 1.46
CA TYR A 67 8.81 -1.02 2.75
C TYR A 67 7.45 -0.34 2.96
N ASP A 68 7.08 0.62 2.14
CA ASP A 68 5.78 1.28 2.03
C ASP A 68 4.94 0.58 0.95
N THR A 69 4.32 -0.52 1.30
CA THR A 69 3.55 -1.34 0.34
C THR A 69 2.24 -0.68 -0.04
N SER A 70 2.03 -0.44 -1.34
CA SER A 70 0.77 0.06 -1.90
C SER A 70 -0.21 -1.08 -2.19
N ASP A 71 0.28 -2.16 -2.81
CA ASP A 71 -0.50 -3.36 -3.11
C ASP A 71 0.29 -4.63 -2.79
N TYR A 72 -0.22 -5.43 -1.84
CA TYR A 72 0.39 -6.68 -1.42
C TYR A 72 0.18 -7.84 -2.38
N LYS A 73 -0.69 -7.72 -3.37
CA LYS A 73 -1.04 -8.79 -4.32
C LYS A 73 -0.43 -8.60 -5.70
N ASN A 74 0.33 -7.51 -5.89
CA ASN A 74 1.06 -7.22 -7.11
C ASN A 74 2.57 -7.18 -6.86
N ILE A 75 3.32 -7.69 -7.83
CA ILE A 75 4.77 -7.47 -7.90
C ILE A 75 5.00 -6.06 -8.44
N ASP A 76 5.91 -5.31 -7.80
CA ASP A 76 6.32 -4.00 -8.31
C ASP A 76 6.82 -4.12 -9.76
N PRO A 77 6.24 -3.34 -10.70
CA PRO A 77 6.58 -3.43 -12.13
C PRO A 77 8.06 -3.23 -12.44
N ILE A 78 8.80 -2.55 -11.56
CA ILE A 78 10.24 -2.32 -11.69
C ILE A 78 11.03 -3.62 -11.48
N LEU A 79 10.51 -4.51 -10.64
CA LEU A 79 11.14 -5.78 -10.31
C LEU A 79 10.72 -6.92 -11.25
N GLY A 80 9.60 -6.76 -11.95
CA GLY A 80 9.09 -7.74 -12.88
C GLY A 80 7.58 -7.92 -12.81
N THR A 81 7.13 -9.10 -13.20
CA THR A 81 5.72 -9.49 -13.21
C THR A 81 5.49 -10.66 -12.25
N LEU A 82 4.22 -10.95 -11.94
CA LEU A 82 3.86 -12.16 -11.20
C LEU A 82 4.43 -13.43 -11.90
N GLY A 83 4.36 -13.51 -13.24
CA GLY A 83 4.93 -14.62 -14.00
C GLY A 83 6.46 -14.75 -13.84
N ASP A 84 7.18 -13.64 -13.67
CA ASP A 84 8.62 -13.65 -13.40
C ASP A 84 8.93 -14.17 -12.00
N PHE A 85 8.05 -13.87 -11.04
CA PHE A 85 8.14 -14.38 -9.68
C PHE A 85 7.85 -15.91 -9.64
N GLU A 86 6.78 -16.35 -10.30
CA GLU A 86 6.45 -17.78 -10.42
C GLU A 86 7.59 -18.57 -11.08
N GLU A 87 8.22 -18.01 -12.12
CA GLU A 87 9.40 -18.61 -12.76
C GLU A 87 10.56 -18.72 -11.76
N LEU A 88 10.84 -17.66 -11.00
CA LEU A 88 11.89 -17.66 -9.98
C LEU A 88 11.66 -18.77 -8.94
N VAL A 89 10.43 -18.85 -8.40
CA VAL A 89 10.07 -19.88 -7.40
C VAL A 89 10.25 -21.27 -7.99
N SER A 90 9.72 -21.54 -9.18
CA SER A 90 9.82 -22.84 -9.86
C SER A 90 11.28 -23.26 -10.10
N VAL A 91 12.11 -22.31 -10.58
CA VAL A 91 13.54 -22.61 -10.85
C VAL A 91 14.31 -22.79 -9.54
N ALA A 92 14.01 -22.01 -8.50
CA ALA A 92 14.62 -22.17 -7.18
C ALA A 92 14.31 -23.55 -6.58
N GLU A 93 13.05 -23.98 -6.58
CA GLU A 93 12.61 -25.29 -6.10
C GLU A 93 13.29 -26.44 -6.85
N ALA A 94 13.38 -26.36 -8.18
CA ALA A 94 14.08 -27.34 -9.00
C ALA A 94 15.57 -27.45 -8.64
N ASN A 95 16.13 -26.46 -7.97
CA ASN A 95 17.51 -26.43 -7.49
C ASN A 95 17.63 -26.61 -5.96
N ASN A 96 16.59 -27.08 -5.28
CA ASN A 96 16.49 -27.25 -3.84
C ASN A 96 16.77 -25.95 -3.05
N MET A 97 16.24 -24.85 -3.55
CA MET A 97 16.24 -23.55 -2.89
C MET A 97 14.82 -23.14 -2.57
N HIS A 98 14.64 -22.39 -1.50
CA HIS A 98 13.37 -21.79 -1.11
C HIS A 98 13.43 -20.28 -1.28
N VAL A 99 12.30 -19.67 -1.61
CA VAL A 99 12.13 -18.21 -1.65
C VAL A 99 11.36 -17.78 -0.39
N VAL A 100 11.81 -16.72 0.24
CA VAL A 100 11.15 -16.09 1.39
C VAL A 100 10.85 -14.65 1.03
N LEU A 101 9.60 -14.26 1.13
CA LEU A 101 9.14 -12.88 0.93
C LEU A 101 9.15 -12.10 2.24
N ASP A 102 9.52 -10.84 2.15
CA ASP A 102 9.40 -9.88 3.25
C ASP A 102 7.96 -9.31 3.28
N GLY A 103 7.23 -9.56 4.36
CA GLY A 103 5.89 -9.05 4.57
C GLY A 103 5.89 -7.96 5.63
N VAL A 104 5.72 -6.71 5.22
CA VAL A 104 5.60 -5.56 6.12
C VAL A 104 4.13 -5.31 6.40
N PHE A 105 3.65 -5.65 7.60
CA PHE A 105 2.22 -5.63 7.92
C PHE A 105 1.86 -4.69 9.08
N ASN A 106 2.79 -3.86 9.53
CA ASN A 106 2.57 -2.90 10.61
C ASN A 106 2.18 -1.50 10.11
N HIS A 107 2.40 -1.23 8.85
CA HIS A 107 1.99 -0.03 8.12
C HIS A 107 1.77 -0.37 6.65
N VAL A 108 1.21 0.55 5.90
CA VAL A 108 1.04 0.49 4.45
C VAL A 108 1.60 1.77 3.83
N SER A 109 1.62 1.87 2.50
CA SER A 109 1.83 3.15 1.84
C SER A 109 0.62 4.07 2.00
N ASP A 110 0.84 5.37 2.03
CA ASP A 110 -0.23 6.38 2.06
C ASP A 110 -1.05 6.40 0.77
N ASP A 111 -0.51 5.91 -0.34
CA ASP A 111 -1.24 5.70 -1.60
C ASP A 111 -1.95 4.35 -1.71
N SER A 112 -1.87 3.48 -0.69
CA SER A 112 -2.56 2.19 -0.72
C SER A 112 -4.08 2.36 -0.73
N VAL A 113 -4.80 1.40 -1.33
CA VAL A 113 -6.27 1.37 -1.31
C VAL A 113 -6.85 1.43 0.11
N TYR A 114 -6.11 0.95 1.10
CA TYR A 114 -6.54 0.93 2.50
C TYR A 114 -6.54 2.32 3.14
N PHE A 115 -5.58 3.17 2.77
CA PHE A 115 -5.44 4.52 3.32
C PHE A 115 -5.93 5.59 2.35
N ASP A 116 -5.50 5.54 1.09
CA ASP A 116 -5.94 6.38 -0.05
C ASP A 116 -5.81 7.89 0.23
N ARG A 117 -4.64 8.33 0.66
CA ARG A 117 -4.39 9.76 0.93
C ARG A 117 -4.73 10.66 -0.25
N TYR A 118 -4.52 10.16 -1.47
CA TYR A 118 -4.62 10.93 -2.71
C TYR A 118 -5.96 10.80 -3.43
N TYR A 119 -6.93 10.04 -2.87
CA TYR A 119 -8.28 9.84 -3.43
C TYR A 119 -8.28 9.12 -4.79
N GLU A 120 -7.30 8.26 -5.03
CA GLU A 120 -7.12 7.60 -6.31
C GLU A 120 -8.14 6.48 -6.55
N TYR A 121 -8.58 5.84 -5.45
CA TYR A 121 -9.47 4.67 -5.53
C TYR A 121 -10.96 4.98 -5.44
N LEU A 122 -11.35 6.22 -5.14
CA LEU A 122 -12.78 6.59 -5.06
C LEU A 122 -13.52 6.48 -6.39
N GLU A 123 -12.83 6.75 -7.50
CA GLU A 123 -13.43 6.75 -8.85
C GLU A 123 -13.31 5.40 -9.56
N ASP A 124 -12.57 4.44 -9.00
CA ASP A 124 -12.34 3.12 -9.60
C ASP A 124 -13.51 2.14 -9.48
N GLY A 125 -14.62 2.56 -8.87
CA GLY A 125 -15.82 1.75 -8.72
C GLY A 125 -15.69 0.62 -7.70
N THR A 126 -14.77 0.75 -6.75
CA THR A 126 -14.69 -0.13 -5.59
C THR A 126 -15.87 0.11 -4.66
N ASP A 127 -16.26 -0.90 -3.88
CA ASP A 127 -17.32 -0.76 -2.87
C ASP A 127 -16.77 -0.34 -1.49
N THR A 128 -15.45 -0.18 -1.39
CA THR A 128 -14.74 0.13 -0.15
C THR A 128 -14.01 1.46 -0.27
N ILE A 129 -14.01 2.25 0.80
CA ILE A 129 -13.33 3.54 0.89
C ILE A 129 -12.06 3.44 1.72
N GLY A 130 -10.97 4.09 1.30
CA GLY A 130 -9.78 4.28 2.10
C GLY A 130 -10.05 5.12 3.36
N ALA A 131 -9.22 4.96 4.38
CA ALA A 131 -9.43 5.62 5.67
C ALA A 131 -9.32 7.14 5.55
N TYR A 132 -8.36 7.65 4.80
CA TYR A 132 -8.10 9.10 4.73
C TYR A 132 -9.24 9.90 4.10
N PRO A 133 -9.79 9.56 2.92
CA PRO A 133 -10.92 10.27 2.35
C PRO A 133 -12.13 10.37 3.28
N TYR A 134 -12.43 9.27 3.97
CA TYR A 134 -13.55 9.23 4.90
C TYR A 134 -13.36 10.18 6.09
N TRP A 135 -12.24 10.07 6.80
CA TRP A 135 -11.98 10.89 7.96
C TRP A 135 -11.78 12.36 7.61
N ALA A 136 -11.17 12.65 6.48
CA ALA A 136 -11.04 14.03 6.01
C ALA A 136 -12.41 14.68 5.75
N TYR A 137 -13.35 13.94 5.14
CA TYR A 137 -14.72 14.45 5.00
C TYR A 137 -15.40 14.70 6.36
N VAL A 138 -15.24 13.75 7.29
CA VAL A 138 -15.82 13.87 8.64
C VAL A 138 -15.31 15.16 9.32
N TYR A 139 -14.01 15.40 9.31
CA TYR A 139 -13.43 16.59 9.98
C TYR A 139 -13.76 17.90 9.25
N ASP A 140 -13.81 17.89 7.91
CA ASP A 140 -14.31 19.04 7.15
C ASP A 140 -15.76 19.38 7.55
N ALA A 141 -16.64 18.37 7.59
CA ALA A 141 -18.04 18.58 7.96
C ALA A 141 -18.21 19.09 9.40
N MET A 142 -17.44 18.54 10.34
CA MET A 142 -17.42 19.05 11.72
C MET A 142 -16.99 20.52 11.80
N SER A 143 -15.94 20.87 11.07
CA SER A 143 -15.40 22.23 11.06
C SER A 143 -16.30 23.23 10.37
N GLU A 144 -16.78 22.91 9.17
CA GLU A 144 -17.58 23.82 8.34
C GLU A 144 -19.01 23.99 8.86
N LYS A 145 -19.66 22.86 9.24
CA LYS A 145 -21.08 22.84 9.64
C LYS A 145 -21.30 22.95 11.14
N LYS A 146 -20.23 22.87 11.95
CA LYS A 146 -20.29 22.91 13.44
C LYS A 146 -21.19 21.81 14.02
N ILE A 147 -21.13 20.62 13.45
CA ILE A 147 -21.88 19.42 13.86
C ILE A 147 -21.02 18.49 14.71
N SER A 148 -21.65 17.54 15.40
CA SER A 148 -20.93 16.50 16.15
C SER A 148 -20.24 15.50 15.23
N LYS A 149 -19.29 14.73 15.78
CA LYS A 149 -18.58 13.70 15.05
C LYS A 149 -19.56 12.63 14.53
N GLU A 150 -20.50 12.20 15.35
CA GLU A 150 -21.50 11.18 14.98
C GLU A 150 -22.38 11.63 13.81
N GLU A 151 -22.79 12.92 13.82
CA GLU A 151 -23.57 13.48 12.71
C GLU A 151 -22.71 13.62 11.44
N ALA A 152 -21.44 13.99 11.58
CA ALA A 152 -20.50 14.07 10.46
C ALA A 152 -20.20 12.71 9.85
N GLU A 153 -19.99 11.66 10.65
CA GLU A 153 -19.81 10.28 10.19
C GLU A 153 -21.05 9.76 9.44
N LYS A 154 -22.23 10.07 9.93
CA LYS A 154 -23.48 9.74 9.24
C LYS A 154 -23.55 10.40 7.88
N GLN A 155 -23.27 11.71 7.81
CA GLN A 155 -23.25 12.46 6.54
C GLN A 155 -22.16 11.95 5.58
N ALA A 156 -21.00 11.55 6.10
CA ALA A 156 -19.95 10.95 5.29
C ALA A 156 -20.42 9.65 4.63
N LYS A 157 -21.03 8.75 5.40
CA LYS A 157 -21.58 7.49 4.86
C LYS A 157 -22.69 7.74 3.83
N GLU A 158 -23.60 8.66 4.10
CA GLU A 158 -24.65 9.05 3.14
C GLU A 158 -24.05 9.59 1.84
N TYR A 159 -23.05 10.47 1.93
CA TYR A 159 -22.38 11.07 0.78
C TYR A 159 -21.63 10.03 -0.05
N PHE A 160 -20.71 9.27 0.55
CA PHE A 160 -19.90 8.31 -0.20
C PHE A 160 -20.72 7.16 -0.78
N THR A 161 -21.80 6.73 -0.09
CA THR A 161 -22.72 5.75 -0.65
C THR A 161 -23.47 6.29 -1.86
N ALA A 162 -23.94 7.54 -1.80
CA ALA A 162 -24.73 8.14 -2.88
C ALA A 162 -23.90 8.50 -4.11
N GLU A 163 -22.70 9.07 -3.91
CA GLU A 163 -21.87 9.60 -5.00
C GLU A 163 -20.96 8.53 -5.61
N TYR A 164 -20.45 7.59 -4.80
CA TYR A 164 -19.43 6.62 -5.22
C TYR A 164 -19.86 5.16 -5.07
N GLY A 165 -21.04 4.90 -4.52
CA GLY A 165 -21.54 3.53 -4.34
C GLY A 165 -20.86 2.76 -3.21
N ILE A 166 -20.13 3.45 -2.31
CA ILE A 166 -19.42 2.82 -1.20
C ILE A 166 -20.41 2.15 -0.24
N THR A 167 -20.17 0.89 0.06
CA THR A 167 -20.97 0.08 0.99
C THR A 167 -20.13 -0.52 2.12
N ASN A 168 -18.81 -0.59 1.94
CA ASN A 168 -17.86 -1.09 2.94
C ASN A 168 -16.98 0.04 3.47
N TYR A 169 -16.92 0.15 4.80
CA TYR A 169 -16.19 1.17 5.55
C TYR A 169 -15.16 0.56 6.50
N ASP A 170 -14.78 -0.70 6.32
CA ASP A 170 -13.88 -1.42 7.24
C ASP A 170 -12.52 -0.74 7.38
N TYR A 171 -11.94 -0.24 6.29
CA TYR A 171 -10.64 0.41 6.30
C TYR A 171 -10.59 1.67 7.17
N THR A 172 -11.74 2.33 7.38
CA THR A 172 -11.81 3.53 8.22
C THR A 172 -11.46 3.27 9.68
N GLU A 173 -11.58 2.03 10.12
CA GLU A 173 -11.26 1.59 11.48
C GLU A 173 -9.80 1.14 11.64
N TRP A 174 -9.06 0.98 10.56
CA TRP A 174 -7.70 0.43 10.60
C TRP A 174 -6.63 1.47 10.93
N PHE A 175 -6.94 2.76 10.81
CA PHE A 175 -5.99 3.85 10.97
C PHE A 175 -6.50 4.89 11.96
N ASP A 176 -5.58 5.56 12.65
CA ASP A 176 -5.87 6.75 13.43
C ASP A 176 -5.57 7.99 12.58
N VAL A 177 -6.64 8.64 12.11
CA VAL A 177 -6.58 9.94 11.45
C VAL A 177 -7.11 10.99 12.43
N PHE A 178 -6.40 12.10 12.58
CA PHE A 178 -6.66 13.13 13.58
C PHE A 178 -7.20 14.40 12.94
N SER A 179 -8.01 15.15 13.69
CA SER A 179 -8.48 16.48 13.26
C SER A 179 -7.40 17.57 13.33
N ASP A 180 -6.21 17.25 13.82
CA ASP A 180 -5.06 18.14 13.85
C ASP A 180 -4.42 18.23 12.46
N THR A 181 -4.21 19.44 11.98
CA THR A 181 -3.64 19.73 10.66
C THR A 181 -2.14 20.05 10.72
N THR A 182 -1.49 19.87 11.87
CA THR A 182 -0.09 20.25 12.07
C THR A 182 0.86 19.05 12.09
N LEU A 183 0.34 17.82 12.19
CA LEU A 183 1.16 16.62 12.40
C LEU A 183 1.92 16.17 11.14
N ASN A 184 1.36 16.40 9.98
CA ASN A 184 1.95 16.00 8.69
C ASN A 184 2.14 17.23 7.79
N ASP A 185 2.29 18.41 8.41
CA ASP A 185 2.60 19.66 7.71
C ASP A 185 4.09 19.74 7.40
N ASP A 186 4.54 18.86 6.52
CA ASP A 186 5.91 18.89 6.01
C ASP A 186 5.90 19.55 4.63
N ASN A 187 6.81 20.51 4.41
CA ASN A 187 6.83 21.32 3.19
C ASN A 187 6.99 20.53 1.88
N ASP A 188 7.23 19.24 1.97
CA ASP A 188 7.30 18.35 0.83
C ASP A 188 5.90 17.91 0.32
N ASP A 189 4.84 18.10 1.13
CA ASP A 189 3.48 17.68 0.81
C ASP A 189 2.61 18.72 0.08
N GLU A 190 3.07 19.95 -0.04
CA GLU A 190 2.33 21.01 -0.75
C GLU A 190 1.95 20.60 -2.20
N VAL A 191 2.67 19.68 -2.78
CA VAL A 191 2.41 19.20 -4.15
C VAL A 191 1.19 18.27 -4.20
N CYS A 192 0.95 17.48 -3.18
CA CYS A 192 -0.15 16.50 -3.12
C CYS A 192 -1.48 17.17 -2.80
N ASP A 193 -1.47 18.21 -1.95
CA ASP A 193 -2.68 18.92 -1.56
C ASP A 193 -3.20 19.91 -2.60
N SER A 194 -2.38 20.23 -3.58
CA SER A 194 -2.77 21.10 -4.70
C SER A 194 -3.45 20.35 -5.85
N VAL A 195 -3.49 19.01 -5.79
CA VAL A 195 -3.98 18.16 -6.89
C VAL A 195 -5.13 17.28 -6.42
N GLY A 196 -6.20 17.16 -7.22
CA GLY A 196 -7.32 16.29 -6.95
C GLY A 196 -8.41 16.87 -6.06
N LEU A 197 -9.21 16.00 -5.46
CA LEU A 197 -10.44 16.34 -4.72
C LEU A 197 -10.19 17.16 -3.43
N ARG A 198 -8.97 17.16 -2.93
CA ARG A 198 -8.58 17.89 -1.70
C ARG A 198 -7.90 19.24 -1.96
N ALA A 199 -7.77 19.69 -3.20
CA ALA A 199 -7.10 20.95 -3.52
C ALA A 199 -7.62 22.14 -2.68
N GLY A 200 -6.73 22.77 -1.90
CA GLY A 200 -7.06 23.87 -1.02
C GLY A 200 -7.78 23.51 0.30
N LYS A 201 -7.89 22.24 0.61
CA LYS A 201 -8.43 21.74 1.90
C LYS A 201 -7.29 21.44 2.89
N PRO A 202 -7.57 21.47 4.21
CA PRO A 202 -6.59 21.07 5.22
C PRO A 202 -6.09 19.65 5.06
N VAL A 203 -4.82 19.41 5.33
CA VAL A 203 -4.24 18.07 5.53
C VAL A 203 -4.49 17.66 6.97
N TYR A 204 -5.09 16.52 7.18
CA TYR A 204 -5.32 15.95 8.50
C TYR A 204 -4.19 15.01 8.90
N GLY A 205 -3.77 15.10 10.17
CA GLY A 205 -2.68 14.30 10.69
C GLY A 205 -3.03 12.83 10.89
N TYR A 206 -2.04 11.98 10.84
CA TYR A 206 -2.11 10.57 11.19
C TYR A 206 -0.74 10.06 11.67
N ASP A 207 -0.73 8.91 12.34
CA ASP A 207 0.52 8.31 12.79
C ASP A 207 1.24 7.63 11.63
N GLY A 208 2.47 8.07 11.36
CA GLY A 208 3.38 7.47 10.40
C GLY A 208 4.48 6.63 11.08
N TRP A 209 4.93 5.56 10.43
CA TRP A 209 6.03 4.72 10.90
C TRP A 209 7.32 5.56 11.05
N TRP A 210 7.83 5.65 12.28
CA TRP A 210 8.94 6.51 12.65
C TRP A 210 8.76 8.00 12.30
N GLY A 211 7.51 8.45 12.17
CA GLY A 211 7.18 9.83 11.81
C GLY A 211 7.19 10.12 10.31
N TYR A 212 7.34 9.08 9.47
CA TYR A 212 7.19 9.23 8.02
C TYR A 212 5.70 9.14 7.65
N ASP A 213 5.19 10.17 7.03
CA ASP A 213 3.80 10.27 6.60
C ASP A 213 3.46 9.39 5.40
N SER A 214 4.46 9.03 4.57
CA SER A 214 4.31 8.04 3.50
C SER A 214 4.00 6.62 4.01
N MET A 215 4.05 6.37 5.33
CA MET A 215 3.87 5.05 5.93
C MET A 215 2.86 5.06 7.08
N PRO A 216 1.56 5.29 6.82
CA PRO A 216 0.52 5.28 7.85
C PRO A 216 0.48 3.94 8.61
N ILE A 217 0.50 4.05 9.95
CA ILE A 217 0.52 2.90 10.85
C ILE A 217 -0.87 2.29 10.95
N ILE A 218 -0.93 0.96 10.84
CA ILE A 218 -2.15 0.21 11.09
C ILE A 218 -2.31 0.04 12.60
N LYS A 219 -3.51 0.33 13.12
CA LYS A 219 -3.84 0.11 14.52
C LYS A 219 -3.56 -1.32 14.92
N ALA A 220 -2.84 -1.50 16.01
CA ALA A 220 -2.75 -2.80 16.65
C ALA A 220 -4.15 -3.24 17.07
N THR A 221 -4.67 -4.29 16.46
CA THR A 221 -5.95 -4.88 16.90
C THR A 221 -5.78 -5.38 18.32
N ASN A 222 -6.51 -4.78 19.25
CA ASN A 222 -6.52 -5.18 20.64
C ASN A 222 -7.30 -6.49 20.80
N GLY A 223 -6.70 -7.62 20.47
CA GLY A 223 -7.36 -8.87 20.74
C GLY A 223 -6.80 -10.03 19.96
N SER A 224 -6.78 -11.17 20.62
CA SER A 224 -6.46 -12.47 20.06
C SER A 224 -7.61 -13.09 19.24
N GLU A 225 -8.69 -12.34 18.99
CA GLU A 225 -9.84 -12.84 18.27
C GLU A 225 -9.89 -12.23 16.86
N TYR A 226 -10.00 -13.12 15.89
CA TYR A 226 -10.32 -12.80 14.51
C TYR A 226 -11.66 -12.11 14.42
N GLN A 227 -11.67 -10.89 13.92
CA GLN A 227 -12.89 -10.15 13.63
C GLN A 227 -12.99 -9.91 12.13
N THR A 228 -14.18 -10.08 11.58
CA THR A 228 -14.49 -9.74 10.19
C THR A 228 -14.26 -8.24 9.96
N GLY A 229 -13.68 -7.90 8.80
CA GLY A 229 -13.39 -6.52 8.44
C GLY A 229 -12.14 -5.95 9.12
N THR A 230 -11.26 -6.78 9.67
CA THR A 230 -10.00 -6.34 10.29
C THR A 230 -8.80 -6.50 9.36
N TRP A 231 -7.73 -5.74 9.63
CA TRP A 231 -6.46 -5.93 8.95
C TRP A 231 -5.89 -7.35 9.10
N ALA A 232 -6.09 -7.96 10.27
CA ALA A 232 -5.68 -9.35 10.46
C ALA A 232 -6.38 -10.32 9.51
N GLU A 233 -7.67 -10.09 9.23
CA GLU A 233 -8.40 -10.87 8.22
C GLU A 233 -7.86 -10.63 6.81
N GLU A 234 -7.56 -9.40 6.44
CA GLU A 234 -6.96 -9.07 5.13
C GLU A 234 -5.61 -9.78 4.94
N VAL A 235 -4.77 -9.82 5.97
CA VAL A 235 -3.44 -10.42 5.88
C VAL A 235 -3.48 -11.94 5.90
N ILE A 236 -4.19 -12.56 6.84
CA ILE A 236 -4.13 -14.01 7.09
C ILE A 236 -5.42 -14.78 6.79
N GLY A 237 -6.51 -14.09 6.45
CA GLY A 237 -7.79 -14.71 6.07
C GLY A 237 -8.75 -14.99 7.21
N LYS A 238 -9.93 -15.44 6.84
CA LYS A 238 -11.10 -15.53 7.72
C LYS A 238 -11.04 -16.63 8.77
N ASN A 239 -10.17 -17.63 8.62
CA ASN A 239 -10.20 -18.77 9.52
C ASN A 239 -8.95 -19.65 9.38
N GLU A 240 -8.32 -20.02 10.47
CA GLU A 240 -7.21 -20.99 10.49
C GLU A 240 -7.57 -22.36 9.86
N THR A 241 -8.84 -22.68 9.76
CA THR A 241 -9.35 -23.95 9.22
C THR A 241 -9.86 -23.87 7.81
N SER A 242 -10.08 -22.69 7.25
CA SER A 242 -10.52 -22.52 5.88
C SER A 242 -9.34 -22.46 4.93
N LYS A 243 -8.92 -23.60 4.43
CA LYS A 243 -7.96 -23.72 3.33
C LYS A 243 -8.58 -23.46 1.95
N THR A 244 -9.78 -22.94 1.90
CA THR A 244 -10.49 -22.68 0.64
C THR A 244 -10.48 -21.19 0.36
N ALA A 245 -9.72 -20.83 -0.70
CA ALA A 245 -9.85 -19.62 -1.52
C ALA A 245 -10.40 -18.38 -0.77
N ASP A 246 -9.80 -18.02 0.33
CA ASP A 246 -9.94 -16.65 0.76
C ASP A 246 -8.88 -15.82 0.00
N ASN A 247 -9.17 -14.60 -0.29
CA ASN A 247 -8.33 -13.72 -1.06
C ASN A 247 -7.40 -12.89 -0.16
N SER A 248 -7.04 -13.44 1.01
CA SER A 248 -6.10 -12.78 1.91
C SER A 248 -4.69 -12.69 1.31
N VAL A 249 -3.89 -11.75 1.79
CA VAL A 249 -2.52 -11.55 1.28
C VAL A 249 -1.72 -12.84 1.39
N THR A 250 -1.73 -13.51 2.53
CA THR A 250 -0.92 -14.74 2.71
C THR A 250 -1.43 -15.91 1.88
N GLN A 251 -2.73 -16.05 1.67
CA GLN A 251 -3.30 -17.08 0.81
C GLN A 251 -3.00 -16.85 -0.67
N TYR A 252 -2.90 -15.60 -1.08
CA TYR A 252 -2.56 -15.23 -2.45
C TYR A 252 -1.14 -15.71 -2.85
N TRP A 253 -0.19 -15.69 -1.90
CA TRP A 253 1.22 -16.02 -2.14
C TRP A 253 1.61 -17.48 -1.80
N LEU A 254 0.70 -18.28 -1.23
CA LEU A 254 0.93 -19.69 -0.87
C LEU A 254 0.33 -20.66 -1.89
#